data_c4371116086fbe2c6d13097d28c6d8ce
#
_entry.id   c4371116086fbe2c6d13097d28c6d8ce
#
_cell.length_a   1.000
_cell.length_b   1.000
_cell.length_c   1.000
_cell.angle_alpha   90.00
_cell.angle_beta   90.00
_cell.angle_gamma   90.00
#
_symmetry.space_group_name_H-M   'P 1'
#
loop_
_entity.id
_entity.type
_entity.pdbx_description
1 polymer ?
#
loop_
_entity_poly.entity_id
_entity_poly.type
_entity_poly.pdbx_seq_one_letter_code
_entity_poly.pdbx_strand_id
1 'polypeptide(L)' 'MNMFKKIKMERLLNRRYKLKAELMAMEGPNYNFYDSMVYPGGMSAERKIRIGNLKSQIMSINAQINELEKG' A
#
# COMPACT_ATOMS: atom_id res chain seq x y z
N MET A 1 -12.45 -23.35 1.91
CA MET A 1 -12.59 -22.22 0.96
C MET A 1 -12.76 -22.77 -0.44
N ASN A 2 -13.75 -22.30 -1.19
CA ASN A 2 -13.95 -22.77 -2.55
C ASN A 2 -12.93 -22.16 -3.51
N MET A 3 -12.88 -22.67 -4.74
CA MET A 3 -11.90 -22.23 -5.73
C MET A 3 -12.01 -20.73 -6.06
N PHE A 4 -13.21 -20.22 -6.16
CA PHE A 4 -13.44 -18.79 -6.44
C PHE A 4 -12.84 -17.90 -5.36
N LYS A 5 -13.14 -18.23 -4.10
CA LYS A 5 -12.61 -17.47 -2.97
C LYS A 5 -11.09 -17.56 -2.90
N LYS A 6 -10.54 -18.73 -3.19
CA LYS A 6 -9.10 -18.94 -3.17
C LYS A 6 -8.39 -18.07 -4.21
N ILE A 7 -8.91 -18.05 -5.44
CA ILE A 7 -8.35 -17.24 -6.52
C ILE A 7 -8.44 -15.76 -6.17
N LYS A 8 -9.60 -15.33 -5.68
CA LYS A 8 -9.81 -13.94 -5.29
C LYS A 8 -8.87 -13.53 -4.16
N MET A 9 -8.70 -14.41 -3.17
CA MET A 9 -7.77 -14.18 -2.06
C MET A 9 -6.34 -14.01 -2.56
N GLU A 10 -5.88 -14.88 -3.45
CA GLU A 10 -4.53 -14.81 -4.01
C GLU A 10 -4.31 -13.50 -4.76
N ARG A 11 -5.29 -13.05 -5.53
CA ARG A 11 -5.20 -11.77 -6.25
C ARG A 11 -5.10 -10.60 -5.28
N LEU A 12 -5.90 -10.62 -4.22
CA LEU A 12 -5.86 -9.56 -3.20
C LEU A 12 -4.53 -9.54 -2.47
N LEU A 13 -4.01 -10.71 -2.09
CA LEU A 13 -2.71 -10.81 -1.42
C LEU A 13 -1.57 -10.31 -2.30
N ASN A 14 -1.58 -10.67 -3.59
CA ASN A 14 -0.57 -10.20 -4.54
C ASN A 14 -0.64 -8.69 -4.73
N ARG A 15 -1.83 -8.14 -4.86
CA ARG A 15 -2.02 -6.70 -4.99
C ARG A 15 -1.54 -5.98 -3.74
N ARG A 16 -1.91 -6.50 -2.57
CA ARG A 16 -1.45 -5.94 -1.30
C ARG A 16 0.06 -5.93 -1.20
N TYR A 17 0.71 -7.02 -1.60
CA TYR A 17 2.16 -7.12 -1.59
C TYR A 17 2.79 -6.03 -2.44
N LYS A 18 2.30 -5.84 -3.67
CA LYS A 18 2.82 -4.81 -4.58
C LYS A 18 2.64 -3.40 -4.03
N LEU A 19 1.47 -3.13 -3.47
CA LEU A 19 1.19 -1.82 -2.89
C LEU A 19 2.05 -1.54 -1.65
N LYS A 20 2.25 -2.53 -0.80
CA LYS A 20 3.12 -2.40 0.36
C LYS A 20 4.58 -2.18 -0.04
N ALA A 21 5.04 -2.88 -1.09
CA ALA A 21 6.40 -2.70 -1.59
C ALA A 21 6.60 -1.27 -2.11
N GLU A 22 5.63 -0.75 -2.86
CA GLU A 22 5.68 0.64 -3.34
C GLU A 22 5.67 1.63 -2.18
N LEU A 23 4.82 1.39 -1.19
CA LEU A 23 4.74 2.25 -0.01
C LEU A 23 6.07 2.27 0.76
N MET A 24 6.68 1.11 0.96
CA MET A 24 7.98 1.01 1.62
C MET A 24 9.05 1.77 0.87
N ALA A 25 9.05 1.69 -0.46
CA ALA A 25 9.99 2.42 -1.29
C ALA A 25 9.82 3.93 -1.11
N MET A 26 8.59 4.40 -1.00
CA MET A 26 8.30 5.83 -0.84
C MET A 26 8.55 6.34 0.58
N GLU A 27 8.45 5.48 1.59
CA GLU A 27 8.71 5.83 2.98
C GLU A 27 10.13 5.45 3.43
N GLY A 28 10.95 4.89 2.54
CA GLY A 28 12.30 4.45 2.87
C GLY A 28 13.23 5.59 3.27
N PRO A 29 14.27 5.31 4.08
CA PRO A 29 15.18 6.35 4.59
C PRO A 29 15.86 7.16 3.49
N ASN A 30 16.33 6.51 2.43
CA ASN A 30 17.02 7.19 1.34
C ASN A 30 16.10 8.15 0.60
N TYR A 31 14.85 7.76 0.44
CA TYR A 31 13.86 8.58 -0.23
C TYR A 31 13.52 9.81 0.61
N ASN A 32 13.33 9.62 1.91
CA ASN A 32 13.06 10.71 2.85
C ASN A 32 14.22 11.69 2.92
N PHE A 33 15.45 11.18 2.88
CA PHE A 33 16.65 12.00 2.87
C PHE A 33 16.67 12.93 1.66
N TYR A 34 16.38 12.39 0.47
CA TYR A 34 16.32 13.18 -0.75
C TYR A 34 15.28 14.28 -0.65
N ASP A 35 14.06 13.94 -0.18
CA ASP A 35 12.99 14.91 -0.02
C ASP A 35 13.34 15.98 0.99
N SER A 36 14.03 15.62 2.05
CA SER A 36 14.47 16.60 3.07
C SER A 36 15.44 17.61 2.53
N MET A 37 16.24 17.23 1.53
CA MET A 37 17.17 18.16 0.88
C MET A 37 16.45 19.11 -0.08
N VAL A 38 15.45 18.61 -0.80
CA VAL A 38 14.74 19.37 -1.82
C VAL A 38 13.57 20.15 -1.21
N TYR A 39 12.89 19.57 -0.24
CA TYR A 39 11.72 20.17 0.41
C TYR A 39 11.98 20.30 1.91
N PRO A 40 12.42 21.47 2.37
CA PRO A 40 12.62 21.69 3.81
C PRO A 40 11.31 21.42 4.58
N GLY A 41 11.38 20.54 5.55
CA GLY A 41 10.20 20.13 6.29
C GLY A 41 9.65 18.77 5.89
N GLY A 42 10.29 18.06 4.93
CA GLY A 42 9.99 16.68 4.62
C GLY A 42 9.51 16.41 3.21
N MET A 43 8.40 15.69 3.09
CA MET A 43 7.90 15.20 1.82
C MET A 43 7.23 16.28 0.99
N SER A 44 7.32 16.15 -0.35
CA SER A 44 6.51 16.94 -1.26
C SER A 44 5.02 16.64 -1.08
N ALA A 45 4.17 17.59 -1.48
CA ALA A 45 2.72 17.40 -1.41
C ALA A 45 2.26 16.20 -2.25
N GLU A 46 2.82 16.07 -3.46
CA GLU A 46 2.48 14.96 -4.36
C GLU A 46 2.81 13.61 -3.73
N ARG A 47 3.96 13.52 -3.08
CA ARG A 47 4.37 12.29 -2.42
C ARG A 47 3.46 11.94 -1.25
N LYS A 48 3.08 12.93 -0.45
CA LYS A 48 2.14 12.73 0.65
C LYS A 48 0.80 12.20 0.17
N ILE A 49 0.29 12.77 -0.93
CA ILE A 49 -0.96 12.32 -1.55
C ILE A 49 -0.82 10.87 -2.03
N ARG A 50 0.29 10.55 -2.69
CA ARG A 50 0.54 9.18 -3.17
C ARG A 50 0.57 8.18 -2.03
N ILE A 51 1.29 8.49 -0.96
CA ILE A 51 1.37 7.64 0.23
C ILE A 51 -0.03 7.45 0.83
N GLY A 52 -0.80 8.51 0.97
CA GLY A 52 -2.17 8.42 1.46
C GLY A 52 -3.04 7.52 0.61
N ASN A 53 -2.93 7.63 -0.71
CA ASN A 53 -3.68 6.78 -1.64
C ASN A 53 -3.27 5.31 -1.52
N LEU A 54 -1.98 5.04 -1.41
CA LEU A 54 -1.49 3.66 -1.21
C LEU A 54 -2.01 3.06 0.08
N LYS A 55 -1.98 3.81 1.16
CA LYS A 55 -2.49 3.36 2.46
C LYS A 55 -3.99 3.07 2.39
N SER A 56 -4.76 3.93 1.74
CA SER A 56 -6.21 3.73 1.56
C SER A 56 -6.51 2.47 0.76
N GLN A 57 -5.76 2.23 -0.31
CA GLN A 57 -5.94 1.03 -1.12
C GLN A 57 -5.60 -0.23 -0.33
N ILE A 58 -4.55 -0.20 0.47
CA ILE A 58 -4.16 -1.32 1.32
C ILE A 58 -5.25 -1.62 2.36
N MET A 59 -5.81 -0.58 2.97
CA MET A 59 -6.91 -0.74 3.92
C MET A 59 -8.14 -1.38 3.27
N SER A 60 -8.48 -0.94 2.07
CA SER A 60 -9.59 -1.51 1.31
C SER A 60 -9.36 -2.99 1.01
N ILE A 61 -8.14 -3.35 0.59
CA ILE A 61 -7.80 -4.73 0.31
C ILE A 61 -7.87 -5.58 1.59
N ASN A 62 -7.38 -5.07 2.71
CA ASN A 62 -7.45 -5.77 3.99
C ASN A 62 -8.91 -6.02 4.40
N ALA A 63 -9.80 -5.07 4.18
CA ALA A 63 -11.22 -5.26 4.45
C ALA A 63 -11.82 -6.36 3.58
N GLN A 64 -11.46 -6.40 2.30
CA GLN A 64 -11.92 -7.44 1.39
C GLN A 64 -11.39 -8.83 1.79
N ILE A 65 -10.14 -8.91 2.19
CA ILE A 65 -9.55 -10.16 2.68
C ILE A 65 -10.28 -10.66 3.92
N ASN A 66 -10.56 -9.76 4.87
CA ASN A 66 -11.30 -10.10 6.08
C ASN A 66 -12.69 -10.64 5.77
N GLU A 67 -13.39 -10.04 4.81
CA GLU A 67 -14.69 -10.53 4.37
C GLU A 67 -14.62 -11.93 3.79
N LEU A 68 -13.60 -12.22 2.98
CA LEU A 68 -13.41 -13.56 2.43
C LEU A 68 -13.10 -14.59 3.50
N GLU A 69 -12.33 -14.22 4.51
CA GLU A 69 -11.99 -15.11 5.60
C GLU A 69 -13.19 -15.45 6.48
N LYS A 70 -14.12 -14.52 6.63
CA LYS A 70 -15.35 -14.74 7.40
C LYS A 70 -16.32 -15.68 6.71
N GLY A 71 -16.33 -15.65 5.39
CA GLY A 71 -17.25 -16.41 4.57
C GLY A 71 -16.77 -17.79 4.30
#